data_e8ae08656e0337c399cf254149566c51
#
_entry.id   e8ae08656e0337c399cf254149566c51
#
_cell.length_a   1.000
_cell.length_b   1.000
_cell.length_c   1.000
_cell.angle_alpha   90.00
_cell.angle_beta   90.00
_cell.angle_gamma   90.00
#
_symmetry.space_group_name_H-M   'P 1'
#
loop_
_entity.id
_entity.type
_entity.pdbx_description
1 polymer ?
#
loop_
_entity_poly.entity_id
_entity_poly.type
_entity_poly.pdbx_seq_one_letter_code
_entity_poly.pdbx_strand_id
1 'polypeptide(L)'
;MLHAHLTTLNAVSLVLNTFKAEGQDSEALLAGSGICAADLSRADTRITTNQEMRVCANAVALRRDVGLELGRQMHVSAYGMLGYALLTSATFGDALRLALRYPALLGTLFELSLEEEGERIWFTASGYRENPTLETFNVELCLASLKVICD
;
A
#
# COMPACT_ATOMS: atom_id res chain seq x y z
N MET A 1 -19.31 11.21 -8.71
CA MET A 1 -19.44 9.76 -8.46
C MET A 1 -18.04 9.21 -8.28
N LEU A 2 -17.62 8.94 -7.05
CA LEU A 2 -16.38 8.22 -6.78
C LEU A 2 -16.56 6.80 -7.33
N HIS A 3 -15.84 6.46 -8.38
CA HIS A 3 -15.72 5.06 -8.80
C HIS A 3 -15.05 4.33 -7.64
N ALA A 4 -15.78 3.42 -6.99
CA ALA A 4 -15.21 2.53 -6.01
C ALA A 4 -14.17 1.68 -6.73
N HIS A 5 -12.89 2.08 -6.63
CA HIS A 5 -11.80 1.26 -7.14
C HIS A 5 -11.81 -0.05 -6.36
N LEU A 6 -11.91 -1.15 -7.09
CA LEU A 6 -11.78 -2.48 -6.51
C LEU A 6 -10.30 -2.84 -6.42
N THR A 7 -9.89 -3.22 -5.23
CA THR A 7 -8.54 -3.71 -4.95
C THR A 7 -8.56 -5.17 -4.50
N THR A 8 -7.40 -5.74 -4.32
CA THR A 8 -7.25 -7.10 -3.79
C THR A 8 -7.16 -7.07 -2.27
N LEU A 9 -7.26 -8.23 -1.64
CA LEU A 9 -7.07 -8.38 -0.19
C LEU A 9 -5.60 -8.28 0.28
N ASN A 10 -4.65 -8.02 -0.61
CA ASN A 10 -3.22 -8.10 -0.27
C ASN A 10 -2.83 -7.19 0.89
N ALA A 11 -3.23 -5.92 0.86
CA ALA A 11 -2.93 -4.98 1.94
C ALA A 11 -3.65 -5.36 3.24
N VAL A 12 -4.92 -5.77 3.17
CA VAL A 12 -5.68 -6.26 4.33
C VAL A 12 -5.02 -7.49 4.92
N SER A 13 -4.63 -8.45 4.10
CA SER A 13 -3.94 -9.68 4.54
C SER A 13 -2.60 -9.36 5.21
N LEU A 14 -1.85 -8.39 4.68
CA LEU A 14 -0.59 -7.94 5.28
C LEU A 14 -0.84 -7.36 6.68
N VAL A 15 -1.82 -6.47 6.83
CA VAL A 15 -2.22 -5.90 8.12
C VAL A 15 -2.59 -7.01 9.11
N LEU A 16 -3.49 -7.92 8.72
CA LEU A 16 -3.95 -8.99 9.58
C LEU A 16 -2.81 -9.93 10.02
N ASN A 17 -1.91 -10.28 9.10
CA ASN A 17 -0.77 -11.16 9.41
C ASN A 17 0.22 -10.49 10.38
N THR A 18 0.48 -9.19 10.20
CA THR A 18 1.36 -8.42 11.09
C THR A 18 0.83 -8.42 12.53
N PHE A 19 -0.43 -8.07 12.69
CA PHE A 19 -1.05 -8.02 14.03
C PHE A 19 -1.29 -9.41 14.64
N LYS A 20 -1.56 -10.43 13.82
CA LYS A 20 -1.67 -11.81 14.29
C LYS A 20 -0.34 -12.31 14.89
N ALA A 21 0.79 -11.93 14.30
CA ALA A 21 2.10 -12.27 14.85
C ALA A 21 2.34 -11.64 16.24
N GLU A 22 1.65 -10.54 16.56
CA GLU A 22 1.66 -9.85 17.85
C GLU A 22 0.58 -10.37 18.83
N GLY A 23 -0.19 -11.40 18.42
CA GLY A 23 -1.25 -11.97 19.26
C GLY A 23 -2.55 -11.16 19.27
N GLN A 24 -2.72 -10.20 18.35
CA GLN A 24 -3.94 -9.41 18.23
C GLN A 24 -5.03 -10.16 17.45
N ASP A 25 -6.29 -9.94 17.85
CA ASP A 25 -7.43 -10.53 17.16
C ASP A 25 -7.74 -9.77 15.86
N SER A 26 -7.99 -10.51 14.80
CA SER A 26 -8.40 -9.97 13.50
C SER A 26 -9.79 -9.30 13.54
N GLU A 27 -10.63 -9.64 14.51
CA GLU A 27 -11.99 -9.08 14.63
C GLU A 27 -11.96 -7.56 14.85
N ALA A 28 -11.07 -7.08 15.72
CA ALA A 28 -10.88 -5.65 15.96
C ALA A 28 -10.41 -4.89 14.71
N LEU A 29 -9.54 -5.52 13.92
CA LEU A 29 -9.02 -4.94 12.67
C LEU A 29 -10.09 -4.87 11.58
N LEU A 30 -10.96 -5.87 11.50
CA LEU A 30 -12.03 -5.94 10.49
C LEU A 30 -13.28 -5.16 10.88
N ALA A 31 -13.38 -4.67 12.11
CA ALA A 31 -14.58 -4.00 12.63
C ALA A 31 -15.02 -2.84 11.71
N GLY A 32 -16.28 -2.87 11.28
CA GLY A 32 -16.90 -1.84 10.44
C GLY A 32 -16.38 -1.76 9.01
N SER A 33 -15.52 -2.69 8.56
CA SER A 33 -15.04 -2.75 7.17
C SER A 33 -16.01 -3.45 6.22
N GLY A 34 -16.92 -4.27 6.75
CA GLY A 34 -17.78 -5.14 5.95
C GLY A 34 -17.03 -6.31 5.31
N ILE A 35 -15.77 -6.56 5.69
CA ILE A 35 -14.99 -7.75 5.29
C ILE A 35 -15.19 -8.80 6.36
N CYS A 36 -15.54 -10.01 5.97
CA CYS A 36 -15.71 -11.13 6.88
C CYS A 36 -14.59 -12.18 6.72
N ALA A 37 -14.45 -13.07 7.72
CA ALA A 37 -13.43 -14.12 7.70
C ALA A 37 -13.54 -15.05 6.46
N ALA A 38 -14.76 -15.26 5.95
CA ALA A 38 -14.97 -16.05 4.73
C ALA A 38 -14.37 -15.39 3.48
N ASP A 39 -14.34 -14.05 3.41
CA ASP A 39 -13.75 -13.31 2.31
C ASP A 39 -12.23 -13.51 2.26
N LEU A 40 -11.58 -13.61 3.41
CA LEU A 40 -10.14 -13.79 3.55
C LEU A 40 -9.63 -15.13 3.02
N SER A 41 -10.50 -16.14 2.96
CA SER A 41 -10.14 -17.48 2.47
C SER A 41 -10.25 -17.63 0.95
N ARG A 42 -10.73 -16.58 0.25
CA ARG A 42 -10.97 -16.60 -1.20
C ARG A 42 -9.97 -15.71 -1.91
N ALA A 43 -9.12 -16.29 -2.74
CA ALA A 43 -8.07 -15.58 -3.48
C ALA A 43 -8.60 -14.57 -4.52
N ASP A 44 -9.85 -14.74 -4.97
CA ASP A 44 -10.51 -13.89 -5.97
C ASP A 44 -11.34 -12.75 -5.37
N THR A 45 -11.41 -12.65 -4.04
CA THR A 45 -12.17 -11.59 -3.38
C THR A 45 -11.64 -10.21 -3.76
N ARG A 46 -12.58 -9.33 -4.14
CA ARG A 46 -12.32 -7.91 -4.39
C ARG A 46 -13.01 -7.09 -3.33
N ILE A 47 -12.30 -6.10 -2.85
CA ILE A 47 -12.79 -5.14 -1.87
C ILE A 47 -12.73 -3.72 -2.44
N THR A 48 -13.48 -2.81 -1.88
CA THR A 48 -13.40 -1.39 -2.21
C THR A 48 -12.26 -0.73 -1.45
N THR A 49 -11.71 0.35 -1.99
CA THR A 49 -10.72 1.18 -1.29
C THR A 49 -11.23 1.63 0.09
N ASN A 50 -12.52 1.93 0.21
CA ASN A 50 -13.11 2.32 1.50
C ASN A 50 -13.04 1.19 2.54
N GLN A 51 -13.27 -0.05 2.14
CA GLN A 51 -13.15 -1.21 3.02
C GLN A 51 -11.70 -1.40 3.49
N GLU A 52 -10.75 -1.30 2.57
CA GLU A 52 -9.32 -1.35 2.87
C GLU A 52 -8.90 -0.22 3.83
N MET A 53 -9.29 1.03 3.53
CA MET A 53 -8.99 2.19 4.39
C MET A 53 -9.60 2.06 5.79
N ARG A 54 -10.75 1.41 5.94
CA ARG A 54 -11.32 1.14 7.26
C ARG A 54 -10.43 0.19 8.07
N VAL A 55 -9.92 -0.87 7.46
CA VAL A 55 -8.98 -1.79 8.13
C VAL A 55 -7.69 -1.06 8.50
N CYS A 56 -7.14 -0.24 7.62
CA CYS A 56 -5.97 0.58 7.91
C CYS A 56 -6.22 1.56 9.07
N ALA A 57 -7.39 2.19 9.12
CA ALA A 57 -7.76 3.07 10.23
C ALA A 57 -7.83 2.34 11.57
N ASN A 58 -8.38 1.14 11.58
CA ASN A 58 -8.41 0.30 12.77
C ASN A 58 -6.99 -0.10 13.20
N ALA A 59 -6.11 -0.44 12.26
CA ALA A 59 -4.72 -0.77 12.51
C ALA A 59 -3.96 0.43 13.13
N VAL A 60 -4.11 1.63 12.57
CA VAL A 60 -3.51 2.87 13.09
C VAL A 60 -4.03 3.22 14.49
N ALA A 61 -5.31 2.95 14.77
CA ALA A 61 -5.89 3.16 16.10
C ALA A 61 -5.25 2.24 17.15
N LEU A 62 -4.85 1.03 16.77
CA LEU A 62 -4.15 0.09 17.64
C LEU A 62 -2.65 0.42 17.76
N ARG A 63 -2.01 0.81 16.65
CA ARG A 63 -0.59 1.12 16.59
C ARG A 63 -0.29 2.20 15.55
N ARG A 64 0.14 3.37 16.00
CA ARG A 64 0.30 4.54 15.14
C ARG A 64 1.41 4.44 14.09
N ASP A 65 2.49 3.74 14.39
CA ASP A 65 3.68 3.57 13.55
C ASP A 65 3.63 2.32 12.65
N VAL A 66 2.47 1.69 12.52
CA VAL A 66 2.30 0.46 11.75
C VAL A 66 2.60 0.65 10.26
N GLY A 67 2.47 1.87 9.73
CA GLY A 67 2.77 2.18 8.33
C GLY A 67 4.20 1.86 7.93
N LEU A 68 5.18 2.21 8.77
CA LEU A 68 6.59 1.90 8.54
C LEU A 68 6.86 0.39 8.49
N GLU A 69 6.24 -0.36 9.38
CA GLU A 69 6.45 -1.81 9.42
C GLU A 69 5.80 -2.51 8.24
N LEU A 70 4.57 -2.16 7.92
CA LEU A 70 3.87 -2.72 6.76
C LEU A 70 4.61 -2.38 5.46
N GLY A 71 5.11 -1.16 5.32
CA GLY A 71 5.90 -0.74 4.17
C GLY A 71 7.18 -1.57 3.99
N ARG A 72 7.87 -1.92 5.09
CA ARG A 72 9.05 -2.79 5.05
C ARG A 72 8.74 -4.24 4.64
N GLN A 73 7.52 -4.68 4.82
CA GLN A 73 7.07 -6.02 4.43
C GLN A 73 6.50 -6.06 3.00
N MET A 74 6.31 -4.90 2.36
CA MET A 74 5.83 -4.84 0.99
C MET A 74 6.93 -5.19 -0.01
N HIS A 75 6.72 -6.27 -0.75
CA HIS A 75 7.58 -6.68 -1.84
C HIS A 75 7.04 -6.19 -3.19
N VAL A 76 7.91 -6.02 -4.17
CA VAL A 76 7.54 -5.62 -5.54
C VAL A 76 6.45 -6.53 -6.12
N SER A 77 6.45 -7.81 -5.79
CA SER A 77 5.42 -8.79 -6.22
C SER A 77 4.00 -8.45 -5.73
N ALA A 78 3.84 -7.64 -4.69
CA ALA A 78 2.54 -7.18 -4.22
C ALA A 78 1.80 -6.31 -5.26
N TYR A 79 2.55 -5.71 -6.19
CA TYR A 79 2.01 -4.90 -7.29
C TYR A 79 1.59 -5.72 -8.52
N GLY A 80 1.49 -7.04 -8.38
CA GLY A 80 0.99 -7.94 -9.44
C GLY A 80 1.78 -7.83 -10.75
N MET A 81 1.08 -7.66 -11.87
CA MET A 81 1.70 -7.56 -13.19
C MET A 81 2.69 -6.39 -13.31
N LEU A 82 2.39 -5.25 -12.69
CA LEU A 82 3.31 -4.13 -12.66
C LEU A 82 4.59 -4.52 -11.90
N GLY A 83 4.48 -5.21 -10.76
CA GLY A 83 5.64 -5.69 -10.01
C GLY A 83 6.59 -6.54 -10.85
N TYR A 84 6.05 -7.47 -11.64
CA TYR A 84 6.87 -8.26 -12.59
C TYR A 84 7.53 -7.39 -13.65
N ALA A 85 6.83 -6.42 -14.21
CA ALA A 85 7.39 -5.49 -15.19
C ALA A 85 8.52 -4.63 -14.59
N LEU A 86 8.39 -4.20 -13.32
CA LEU A 86 9.44 -3.49 -12.61
C LEU A 86 10.69 -4.36 -12.42
N LEU A 87 10.52 -5.62 -12.00
CA LEU A 87 11.62 -6.57 -11.79
C LEU A 87 12.37 -6.92 -13.09
N THR A 88 11.70 -6.84 -14.24
CA THR A 88 12.31 -7.13 -15.56
C THR A 88 12.85 -5.88 -16.26
N SER A 89 12.78 -4.72 -15.66
CA SER A 89 13.34 -3.48 -16.20
C SER A 89 14.87 -3.56 -16.26
N ALA A 90 15.45 -2.95 -17.31
CA ALA A 90 16.90 -3.01 -17.55
C ALA A 90 17.71 -2.28 -16.47
N THR A 91 17.16 -1.20 -15.94
CA THR A 91 17.76 -0.41 -14.86
C THR A 91 16.73 -0.05 -13.81
N PHE A 92 17.20 0.31 -12.62
CA PHE A 92 16.34 0.84 -11.56
C PHE A 92 15.62 2.13 -11.99
N GLY A 93 16.29 3.00 -12.71
CA GLY A 93 15.68 4.22 -13.27
C GLY A 93 14.54 3.93 -14.24
N ASP A 94 14.67 2.89 -15.09
CA ASP A 94 13.60 2.47 -15.99
C ASP A 94 12.41 1.89 -15.21
N ALA A 95 12.68 1.12 -14.15
CA ALA A 95 11.64 0.62 -13.26
C ALA A 95 10.86 1.77 -12.60
N LEU A 96 11.54 2.78 -12.06
CA LEU A 96 10.88 3.94 -11.46
C LEU A 96 10.05 4.72 -12.48
N ARG A 97 10.58 4.99 -13.68
CA ARG A 97 9.84 5.67 -14.75
C ARG A 97 8.60 4.87 -15.17
N LEU A 98 8.72 3.54 -15.24
CA LEU A 98 7.60 2.66 -15.53
C LEU A 98 6.53 2.73 -14.43
N ALA A 99 6.93 2.67 -13.15
CA ALA A 99 6.03 2.78 -12.02
C ALA A 99 5.24 4.10 -12.05
N LEU A 100 5.92 5.22 -12.27
CA LEU A 100 5.31 6.55 -12.33
C LEU A 100 4.39 6.74 -13.54
N ARG A 101 4.60 5.97 -14.61
CA ARG A 101 3.72 5.98 -15.79
C ARG A 101 2.37 5.34 -15.53
N TYR A 102 2.28 4.45 -14.54
CA TYR A 102 1.06 3.72 -14.22
C TYR A 102 0.68 3.83 -12.73
N PRO A 103 0.49 5.05 -12.19
CA PRO A 103 0.24 5.27 -10.77
C PRO A 103 -1.02 4.55 -10.27
N ALA A 104 -2.03 4.39 -11.12
CA ALA A 104 -3.24 3.65 -10.77
C ALA A 104 -2.99 2.16 -10.47
N LEU A 105 -1.94 1.56 -11.04
CA LEU A 105 -1.56 0.17 -10.77
C LEU A 105 -0.73 0.04 -9.48
N LEU A 106 -0.09 1.12 -9.04
CA LEU A 106 0.57 1.18 -7.74
C LEU A 106 -0.43 1.28 -6.59
N GLY A 107 -1.66 1.70 -6.87
CA GLY A 107 -2.67 1.95 -5.83
C GLY A 107 -2.29 3.09 -4.88
N THR A 108 -1.42 4.00 -5.32
CA THR A 108 -0.98 5.12 -4.48
C THR A 108 -2.08 6.17 -4.32
N LEU A 109 -2.16 6.73 -3.14
CA LEU A 109 -3.09 7.81 -2.79
C LEU A 109 -2.44 9.20 -2.93
N PHE A 110 -1.27 9.25 -3.55
CA PHE A 110 -0.45 10.45 -3.77
C PHE A 110 -0.21 10.68 -5.25
N GLU A 111 0.06 11.91 -5.61
CA GLU A 111 0.70 12.28 -6.86
C GLU A 111 2.22 12.08 -6.68
N LEU A 112 2.77 11.14 -7.43
CA LEU A 112 4.19 10.79 -7.35
C LEU A 112 4.95 11.48 -8.47
N SER A 113 6.09 12.09 -8.15
CA SER A 113 7.01 12.66 -9.14
C SER A 113 8.45 12.25 -8.87
N LEU A 114 9.26 12.28 -9.92
CA LEU A 114 10.68 12.02 -9.90
C LEU A 114 11.39 13.21 -10.56
N GLU A 115 12.35 13.79 -9.86
CA GLU A 115 13.18 14.86 -10.37
C GLU A 115 14.64 14.44 -10.27
N GLU A 116 15.40 14.66 -11.35
CA GLU A 116 16.84 14.36 -11.41
C GLU A 116 17.62 15.66 -11.28
N GLU A 117 18.50 15.76 -10.29
CA GLU A 117 19.37 16.91 -10.05
C GLU A 117 20.83 16.44 -9.88
N GLY A 118 21.59 16.45 -10.96
CA GLY A 118 22.96 15.93 -10.99
C GLY A 118 23.00 14.43 -10.68
N GLU A 119 23.66 14.06 -9.59
CA GLU A 119 23.75 12.66 -9.12
C GLU A 119 22.64 12.28 -8.13
N ARG A 120 21.68 13.18 -7.89
CA ARG A 120 20.60 12.98 -6.95
C ARG A 120 19.29 12.78 -7.69
N ILE A 121 18.46 11.90 -7.11
CA ILE A 121 17.10 11.68 -7.56
C ILE A 121 16.18 12.02 -6.39
N TRP A 122 15.24 12.93 -6.65
CA TRP A 122 14.20 13.30 -5.70
C TRP A 122 12.92 12.57 -6.06
N PHE A 123 12.44 11.75 -5.13
CA PHE A 123 11.14 11.12 -5.21
C PHE A 123 10.18 11.87 -4.31
N THR A 124 9.14 12.48 -4.89
CA THR A 124 8.18 13.29 -4.15
C THR A 124 6.80 12.67 -4.22
N ALA A 125 6.15 12.56 -3.05
CA ALA A 125 4.76 12.19 -2.91
C ALA A 125 3.99 13.42 -2.38
N SER A 126 2.97 13.85 -3.12
CA SER A 126 2.19 15.05 -2.79
C SER A 126 0.70 14.85 -3.08
N GLY A 127 -0.13 15.82 -2.70
CA GLY A 127 -1.53 15.84 -3.11
C GLY A 127 -2.40 14.76 -2.49
N TYR A 128 -2.10 14.32 -1.26
CA TYR A 128 -2.96 13.37 -0.55
C TYR A 128 -4.37 13.93 -0.38
N ARG A 129 -5.40 13.21 -0.84
CA ARG A 129 -6.79 13.69 -0.89
C ARG A 129 -7.79 12.78 -0.17
N GLU A 130 -7.30 11.75 0.48
CA GLU A 130 -8.12 10.78 1.20
C GLU A 130 -8.34 11.19 2.67
N ASN A 131 -8.60 10.24 3.55
CA ASN A 131 -8.83 10.50 4.96
C ASN A 131 -7.58 11.08 5.65
N PRO A 132 -7.60 12.35 6.13
CA PRO A 132 -6.43 13.00 6.74
C PRO A 132 -5.83 12.24 7.92
N THR A 133 -6.63 11.44 8.63
CA THR A 133 -6.14 10.63 9.77
C THR A 133 -5.22 9.49 9.33
N LEU A 134 -5.23 9.14 8.06
CA LEU A 134 -4.39 8.10 7.46
C LEU A 134 -3.23 8.66 6.63
N GLU A 135 -3.07 9.98 6.54
CA GLU A 135 -2.02 10.59 5.73
C GLU A 135 -0.63 10.12 6.17
N THR A 136 -0.31 10.25 7.46
CA THR A 136 0.97 9.81 8.01
C THR A 136 1.21 8.32 7.74
N PHE A 137 0.21 7.48 8.00
CA PHE A 137 0.27 6.04 7.73
C PHE A 137 0.61 5.75 6.26
N ASN A 138 -0.08 6.40 5.33
CA ASN A 138 0.13 6.16 3.90
C ASN A 138 1.49 6.69 3.42
N VAL A 139 1.96 7.83 3.95
CA VAL A 139 3.32 8.35 3.68
C VAL A 139 4.38 7.36 4.17
N GLU A 140 4.27 6.90 5.40
CA GLU A 140 5.19 5.93 6.00
C GLU A 140 5.22 4.63 5.21
N LEU A 141 4.06 4.09 4.87
CA LEU A 141 3.92 2.87 4.06
C LEU A 141 4.60 3.04 2.69
N CYS A 142 4.33 4.15 2.01
CA CYS A 142 4.89 4.45 0.69
C CYS A 142 6.43 4.58 0.74
N LEU A 143 6.96 5.38 1.65
CA LEU A 143 8.40 5.62 1.76
C LEU A 143 9.16 4.38 2.24
N ALA A 144 8.60 3.63 3.19
CA ALA A 144 9.22 2.40 3.66
C ALA A 144 9.23 1.30 2.58
N SER A 145 8.14 1.16 1.81
CA SER A 145 8.10 0.21 0.70
C SER A 145 9.06 0.60 -0.43
N LEU A 146 9.16 1.88 -0.75
CA LEU A 146 10.12 2.37 -1.74
C LEU A 146 11.55 2.08 -1.31
N LYS A 147 11.89 2.31 -0.03
CA LYS A 147 13.22 2.00 0.49
C LYS A 147 13.58 0.53 0.33
N VAL A 148 12.66 -0.39 0.63
CA VAL A 148 12.89 -1.85 0.46
C VAL A 148 13.12 -2.23 -1.00
N ILE A 149 12.45 -1.53 -1.93
CA ILE A 149 12.63 -1.76 -3.37
C ILE A 149 13.98 -1.22 -3.86
N CYS A 150 14.52 -0.18 -3.20
CA CYS A 150 15.80 0.44 -3.55
C CYS A 150 17.02 -0.30 -2.98
N ASP A 151 16.87 -1.07 -1.89
CA ASP A 151 17.94 -1.84 -1.23
C ASP A 151 18.17 -3.19 -1.91
#